data_5f3915bce659058e5ae80d928e4c5107
#
_entry.id   5f3915bce659058e5ae80d928e4c5107
#
_cell.length_a   1.000
_cell.length_b   1.000
_cell.length_c   1.000
_cell.angle_alpha   90.00
_cell.angle_beta   90.00
_cell.angle_gamma   90.00
#
_symmetry.space_group_name_H-M   'P 1'
#
loop_
_entity.id
_entity.type
_entity.pdbx_description
1 polymer ?
#
loop_
_entity_poly.entity_id
_entity_poly.type
_entity_poly.pdbx_seq_one_letter_code
_entity_poly.pdbx_strand_id
1 'polypeptide(L)'
;MKEARRVTQEFKDFHKGAITIGASYVPATYLLPEVVHQFQCEFPNIKITLLVKTAPEIRMMLQNHEIDLGIISAAPLDEPLLKQTNIMPDTLVLAFSKEHHFSKKDNVSLQNIEKERILLHRNPSTTRDLLTQWTLAHNITFQSEIELDSLETMKQILKYGNGIAFISKLAIEQEIQRNELCYIPIPEFEFQRNIYTIHHEDRWNSKIISFLLQSITSFTTKN
;
A
#
# COMPACT_ATOMS: atom_id res chain seq x y z
N MET A 1 15.55 6.05 -41.89
CA MET A 1 16.85 5.83 -41.22
C MET A 1 17.25 6.94 -40.23
N LYS A 2 16.93 8.23 -40.42
CA LYS A 2 17.26 9.29 -39.46
C LYS A 2 16.40 9.24 -38.17
N GLU A 3 15.14 8.84 -38.27
CA GLU A 3 14.21 8.73 -37.14
C GLU A 3 14.57 7.56 -36.20
N ALA A 4 14.90 6.39 -36.75
CA ALA A 4 15.38 5.25 -35.96
C ALA A 4 16.70 5.55 -35.23
N ARG A 5 17.62 6.35 -35.82
CA ARG A 5 18.84 6.81 -35.15
C ARG A 5 18.54 7.83 -34.04
N ARG A 6 17.52 8.71 -34.20
CA ARG A 6 17.12 9.69 -33.19
C ARG A 6 16.48 9.01 -31.99
N VAL A 7 15.60 8.04 -32.22
CA VAL A 7 15.02 7.20 -31.16
C VAL A 7 16.11 6.41 -30.42
N THR A 8 17.07 5.81 -31.15
CA THR A 8 18.18 5.07 -30.51
C THR A 8 19.17 5.99 -29.77
N GLN A 9 19.34 7.24 -30.21
CA GLN A 9 20.19 8.21 -29.53
C GLN A 9 19.50 8.76 -28.28
N GLU A 10 18.20 9.09 -28.36
CA GLU A 10 17.36 9.43 -27.22
C GLU A 10 17.30 8.29 -26.20
N PHE A 11 17.25 7.02 -26.62
CA PHE A 11 17.35 5.85 -25.75
C PHE A 11 18.73 5.73 -25.08
N LYS A 12 19.84 6.08 -25.75
CA LYS A 12 21.18 6.01 -25.16
C LYS A 12 21.44 7.09 -24.10
N ASP A 13 20.85 8.26 -24.24
CA ASP A 13 20.98 9.34 -23.24
C ASP A 13 20.13 9.08 -21.99
N PHE A 14 19.14 8.15 -22.07
CA PHE A 14 18.27 7.73 -20.96
C PHE A 14 18.89 6.73 -19.98
N HIS A 15 20.07 6.16 -20.29
CA HIS A 15 20.66 5.11 -19.47
C HIS A 15 21.41 5.59 -18.23
N LYS A 16 21.32 6.89 -17.87
CA LYS A 16 21.92 7.43 -16.65
C LYS A 16 20.95 8.41 -15.99
N GLY A 17 20.62 8.16 -14.76
CA GLY A 17 19.74 9.03 -13.98
C GLY A 17 19.51 8.48 -12.59
N ALA A 18 18.74 9.20 -11.82
CA ALA A 18 18.31 8.77 -10.50
C ALA A 18 16.84 9.11 -10.31
N ILE A 19 16.13 8.27 -9.56
CA ILE A 19 14.78 8.51 -9.12
C ILE A 19 14.66 8.16 -7.63
N THR A 20 14.03 9.02 -6.87
CA THR A 20 13.70 8.78 -5.47
C THR A 20 12.20 8.56 -5.33
N ILE A 21 11.83 7.38 -4.86
CA ILE A 21 10.44 6.93 -4.70
C ILE A 21 10.14 6.85 -3.21
N GLY A 22 9.09 7.53 -2.77
CA GLY A 22 8.49 7.30 -1.46
C GLY A 22 7.33 6.34 -1.59
N ALA A 23 7.27 5.29 -0.78
CA ALA A 23 6.16 4.36 -0.81
C ALA A 23 5.63 4.06 0.59
N SER A 24 4.30 3.96 0.74
CA SER A 24 3.73 3.44 1.97
C SER A 24 3.95 1.95 2.07
N TYR A 25 3.84 1.40 3.28
CA TYR A 25 4.31 0.04 3.58
C TYR A 25 3.77 -1.03 2.63
N VAL A 26 2.46 -1.04 2.38
CA VAL A 26 1.82 -2.08 1.55
C VAL A 26 2.37 -2.06 0.12
N PRO A 27 2.30 -0.96 -0.64
CA PRO A 27 2.86 -0.96 -2.00
C PRO A 27 4.39 -1.14 -2.01
N ALA A 28 5.12 -0.65 -1.01
CA ALA A 28 6.57 -0.83 -0.93
C ALA A 28 6.97 -2.31 -0.81
N THR A 29 6.18 -3.09 -0.06
CA THR A 29 6.51 -4.48 0.26
C THR A 29 5.92 -5.48 -0.74
N TYR A 30 4.69 -5.23 -1.22
CA TYR A 30 3.93 -6.23 -1.96
C TYR A 30 3.70 -5.91 -3.44
N LEU A 31 3.93 -4.67 -3.87
CA LEU A 31 3.79 -4.24 -5.26
C LEU A 31 5.15 -3.89 -5.90
N LEU A 32 5.91 -3.01 -5.26
CA LEU A 32 7.11 -2.43 -5.86
C LEU A 32 8.27 -3.38 -6.10
N PRO A 33 8.53 -4.45 -5.32
CA PRO A 33 9.69 -5.30 -5.56
C PRO A 33 9.74 -5.87 -6.98
N GLU A 34 8.63 -6.36 -7.49
CA GLU A 34 8.55 -6.90 -8.85
C GLU A 34 8.63 -5.80 -9.91
N VAL A 35 7.94 -4.68 -9.70
CA VAL A 35 8.00 -3.52 -10.59
C VAL A 35 9.43 -2.98 -10.70
N VAL A 36 10.13 -2.83 -9.57
CA VAL A 36 11.52 -2.36 -9.53
C VAL A 36 12.44 -3.35 -10.23
N HIS A 37 12.25 -4.65 -10.02
CA HIS A 37 13.02 -5.68 -10.72
C HIS A 37 12.86 -5.57 -12.24
N GLN A 38 11.63 -5.55 -12.73
CA GLN A 38 11.34 -5.43 -14.17
C GLN A 38 11.91 -4.13 -14.75
N PHE A 39 11.72 -3.01 -14.04
CA PHE A 39 12.27 -1.72 -14.45
C PHE A 39 13.79 -1.73 -14.52
N GLN A 40 14.50 -2.33 -13.55
CA GLN A 40 15.95 -2.42 -13.56
C GLN A 40 16.50 -3.36 -14.64
N CYS A 41 15.77 -4.40 -15.03
CA CYS A 41 16.14 -5.23 -16.19
C CYS A 41 16.15 -4.42 -17.49
N GLU A 42 15.23 -3.46 -17.64
CA GLU A 42 15.14 -2.60 -18.82
C GLU A 42 16.09 -1.39 -18.72
N PHE A 43 16.26 -0.83 -17.51
CA PHE A 43 17.06 0.38 -17.26
C PHE A 43 18.12 0.15 -16.16
N PRO A 44 19.14 -0.69 -16.40
CA PRO A 44 20.09 -1.13 -15.36
C PRO A 44 20.97 -0.03 -14.77
N ASN A 45 21.12 1.09 -15.46
CA ASN A 45 21.98 2.21 -15.04
C ASN A 45 21.21 3.35 -14.34
N ILE A 46 19.89 3.20 -14.14
CA ILE A 46 19.11 4.16 -13.36
C ILE A 46 19.23 3.82 -11.89
N LYS A 47 19.72 4.76 -11.08
CA LYS A 47 19.75 4.62 -9.63
C LYS A 47 18.33 4.81 -9.07
N ILE A 48 17.81 3.79 -8.40
CA ILE A 48 16.54 3.88 -7.65
C ILE A 48 16.84 4.00 -6.16
N THR A 49 16.24 4.99 -5.52
CA THR A 49 16.19 5.11 -4.06
C THR A 49 14.73 4.91 -3.64
N LEU A 50 14.45 3.88 -2.83
CA LEU A 50 13.13 3.61 -2.30
C LEU A 50 13.09 3.93 -0.81
N LEU A 51 12.22 4.86 -0.43
CA LEU A 51 12.00 5.28 0.96
C LEU A 51 10.63 4.77 1.41
N VAL A 52 10.63 3.96 2.48
CA VAL A 52 9.36 3.48 3.08
C VAL A 52 8.97 4.41 4.21
N LYS A 53 7.81 5.06 4.08
CA LYS A 53 7.28 6.07 4.99
C LYS A 53 5.76 5.94 5.09
N THR A 54 5.15 6.67 6.02
CA THR A 54 3.68 6.79 6.07
C THR A 54 3.15 7.63 4.90
N ALA A 55 1.91 7.42 4.50
CA ALA A 55 1.32 8.19 3.40
C ALA A 55 1.30 9.72 3.66
N PRO A 56 1.02 10.22 4.88
CA PRO A 56 1.18 11.64 5.19
C PRO A 56 2.61 12.15 5.02
N GLU A 57 3.64 11.40 5.48
CA GLU A 57 5.04 11.79 5.28
C GLU A 57 5.42 11.85 3.80
N ILE A 58 4.99 10.87 3.00
CA ILE A 58 5.26 10.85 1.56
C ILE A 58 4.65 12.07 0.87
N ARG A 59 3.42 12.46 1.22
CA ARG A 59 2.79 13.66 0.68
C ARG A 59 3.59 14.91 1.01
N MET A 60 4.01 15.05 2.26
CA MET A 60 4.86 16.17 2.69
C MET A 60 6.21 16.20 1.94
N MET A 61 6.86 15.03 1.76
CA MET A 61 8.11 14.92 1.01
C MET A 61 7.95 15.30 -0.46
N LEU A 62 6.81 14.99 -1.08
CA LEU A 62 6.50 15.43 -2.45
C LEU A 62 6.30 16.94 -2.53
N GLN A 63 5.55 17.52 -1.61
CA GLN A 63 5.34 18.98 -1.53
C GLN A 63 6.66 19.74 -1.34
N ASN A 64 7.60 19.16 -0.56
CA ASN A 64 8.94 19.70 -0.35
C ASN A 64 9.95 19.34 -1.45
N HIS A 65 9.53 18.64 -2.52
CA HIS A 65 10.42 18.16 -3.59
C HIS A 65 11.57 17.23 -3.13
N GLU A 66 11.42 16.56 -2.00
CA GLU A 66 12.44 15.62 -1.45
C GLU A 66 12.42 14.28 -2.19
N ILE A 67 11.31 13.92 -2.80
CA ILE A 67 11.12 12.71 -3.62
C ILE A 67 10.48 13.07 -4.97
N ASP A 68 10.64 12.18 -5.94
CA ASP A 68 10.15 12.38 -7.31
C ASP A 68 8.76 11.79 -7.52
N LEU A 69 8.48 10.66 -6.89
CA LEU A 69 7.24 9.89 -7.02
C LEU A 69 6.84 9.31 -5.67
N GLY A 70 5.56 9.38 -5.35
CA GLY A 70 4.94 8.69 -4.22
C GLY A 70 4.07 7.54 -4.69
N ILE A 71 4.04 6.44 -3.92
CA ILE A 71 3.13 5.30 -4.14
C ILE A 71 2.51 4.95 -2.79
N ILE A 72 1.24 5.25 -2.62
CA ILE A 72 0.58 5.18 -1.32
C ILE A 72 -0.75 4.43 -1.36
N SER A 73 -1.06 3.76 -0.26
CA SER A 73 -2.41 3.24 0.01
C SER A 73 -3.19 4.28 0.82
N ALA A 74 -4.23 4.83 0.24
CA ALA A 74 -5.01 5.91 0.86
C ALA A 74 -6.47 5.93 0.35
N ALA A 75 -7.32 6.72 1.01
CA ALA A 75 -8.53 7.26 0.40
C ALA A 75 -8.16 8.26 -0.70
N PRO A 76 -9.08 8.62 -1.60
CA PRO A 76 -8.85 9.66 -2.58
C PRO A 76 -8.34 10.95 -1.92
N LEU A 77 -7.32 11.58 -2.52
CA LEU A 77 -6.73 12.81 -2.01
C LEU A 77 -7.39 14.02 -2.69
N ASP A 78 -7.57 15.07 -1.91
CA ASP A 78 -7.96 16.40 -2.40
C ASP A 78 -6.83 17.39 -2.07
N GLU A 79 -5.74 17.31 -2.85
CA GLU A 79 -4.56 18.16 -2.68
C GLU A 79 -4.19 18.81 -4.03
N PRO A 80 -4.35 20.13 -4.18
CA PRO A 80 -4.21 20.83 -5.46
C PRO A 80 -2.86 20.65 -6.15
N LEU A 81 -1.77 20.58 -5.35
CA LEU A 81 -0.39 20.50 -5.87
C LEU A 81 0.05 19.07 -6.21
N LEU A 82 -0.71 18.06 -5.81
CA LEU A 82 -0.38 16.66 -6.03
C LEU A 82 -1.34 16.03 -7.04
N LYS A 83 -0.77 15.54 -8.14
CA LYS A 83 -1.51 14.74 -9.11
C LYS A 83 -1.51 13.29 -8.67
N GLN A 84 -2.69 12.68 -8.62
CA GLN A 84 -2.86 11.28 -8.25
C GLN A 84 -3.41 10.47 -9.42
N THR A 85 -2.92 9.25 -9.54
CA THR A 85 -3.46 8.25 -10.48
C THR A 85 -3.80 6.98 -9.70
N ASN A 86 -5.03 6.51 -9.83
CA ASN A 86 -5.45 5.25 -9.22
C ASN A 86 -4.80 4.08 -9.95
N ILE A 87 -4.16 3.18 -9.21
CA ILE A 87 -3.47 2.00 -9.72
C ILE A 87 -4.35 0.76 -9.56
N MET A 88 -4.81 0.51 -8.33
CA MET A 88 -5.64 -0.66 -8.01
C MET A 88 -6.34 -0.49 -6.66
N PRO A 89 -7.44 -1.22 -6.43
CA PRO A 89 -8.04 -1.29 -5.10
C PRO A 89 -7.08 -1.89 -4.06
N ASP A 90 -7.11 -1.36 -2.84
CA ASP A 90 -6.42 -1.92 -1.68
C ASP A 90 -7.45 -2.24 -0.59
N THR A 91 -8.03 -3.42 -0.69
CA THR A 91 -9.12 -3.85 0.18
C THR A 91 -8.63 -4.11 1.60
N LEU A 92 -9.21 -3.43 2.60
CA LEU A 92 -9.04 -3.78 4.00
C LEU A 92 -9.96 -4.94 4.38
N VAL A 93 -9.42 -5.84 5.16
CA VAL A 93 -10.13 -7.01 5.67
C VAL A 93 -9.88 -7.16 7.17
N LEU A 94 -10.76 -7.88 7.85
CA LEU A 94 -10.55 -8.32 9.22
C LEU A 94 -9.82 -9.65 9.21
N ALA A 95 -8.54 -9.65 9.55
CA ALA A 95 -7.68 -10.83 9.55
C ALA A 95 -7.51 -11.41 10.96
N PHE A 96 -7.35 -12.72 11.01
CA PHE A 96 -7.16 -13.51 12.23
C PHE A 96 -6.47 -14.84 11.92
N SER A 97 -5.98 -15.54 12.95
CA SER A 97 -5.42 -16.89 12.79
C SER A 97 -6.47 -17.88 12.27
N LYS A 98 -6.04 -18.89 11.53
CA LYS A 98 -6.91 -20.01 11.17
C LYS A 98 -7.46 -20.76 12.39
N GLU A 99 -6.76 -20.72 13.53
CA GLU A 99 -7.20 -21.32 14.79
C GLU A 99 -8.18 -20.43 15.58
N HIS A 100 -8.38 -19.19 15.13
CA HIS A 100 -9.31 -18.27 15.77
C HIS A 100 -10.75 -18.75 15.58
N HIS A 101 -11.60 -18.56 16.61
CA HIS A 101 -12.98 -19.07 16.58
C HIS A 101 -13.83 -18.44 15.46
N PHE A 102 -13.42 -17.30 14.87
CA PHE A 102 -14.07 -16.73 13.70
C PHE A 102 -13.89 -17.57 12.44
N SER A 103 -12.84 -18.39 12.36
CA SER A 103 -12.61 -19.26 11.20
C SER A 103 -13.71 -20.29 10.97
N LYS A 104 -14.51 -20.57 11.99
CA LYS A 104 -15.63 -21.54 11.98
C LYS A 104 -17.00 -20.87 11.84
N LYS A 105 -17.05 -19.54 11.64
CA LYS A 105 -18.30 -18.76 11.54
C LYS A 105 -18.51 -18.27 10.13
N ASP A 106 -19.72 -18.45 9.62
CA ASP A 106 -20.12 -17.88 8.33
C ASP A 106 -20.32 -16.36 8.40
N ASN A 107 -20.74 -15.87 9.56
CA ASN A 107 -20.96 -14.45 9.81
C ASN A 107 -20.42 -14.04 11.19
N VAL A 108 -19.83 -12.85 11.25
CA VAL A 108 -19.32 -12.25 12.49
C VAL A 108 -19.99 -10.89 12.68
N SER A 109 -20.71 -10.74 13.80
CA SER A 109 -21.40 -9.48 14.13
C SER A 109 -20.44 -8.45 14.72
N LEU A 110 -20.83 -7.17 14.67
CA LEU A 110 -20.09 -6.07 15.31
C LEU A 110 -19.83 -6.34 16.80
N GLN A 111 -20.83 -6.88 17.52
CA GLN A 111 -20.71 -7.24 18.93
C GLN A 111 -19.71 -8.38 19.17
N ASN A 112 -19.49 -9.25 18.21
CA ASN A 112 -18.44 -10.27 18.32
C ASN A 112 -17.06 -9.63 18.13
N ILE A 113 -16.91 -8.72 17.17
CA ILE A 113 -15.66 -8.03 16.87
C ILE A 113 -15.21 -7.17 18.06
N GLU A 114 -16.13 -6.44 18.69
CA GLU A 114 -15.86 -5.56 19.84
C GLU A 114 -15.22 -6.30 21.03
N LYS A 115 -15.56 -7.57 21.21
CA LYS A 115 -15.06 -8.42 22.32
C LYS A 115 -13.65 -8.94 22.08
N GLU A 116 -13.16 -8.83 20.86
CA GLU A 116 -11.84 -9.34 20.53
C GLU A 116 -10.73 -8.36 20.91
N ARG A 117 -9.53 -8.90 21.08
CA ARG A 117 -8.32 -8.09 21.13
C ARG A 117 -8.02 -7.58 19.73
N ILE A 118 -7.91 -6.26 19.58
CA ILE A 118 -7.54 -5.64 18.30
C ILE A 118 -6.04 -5.33 18.24
N LEU A 119 -5.40 -5.70 17.15
CA LEU A 119 -4.04 -5.27 16.82
C LEU A 119 -4.12 -4.05 15.91
N LEU A 120 -3.46 -2.98 16.29
CA LEU A 120 -3.60 -1.66 15.71
C LEU A 120 -2.28 -1.16 15.15
N HIS A 121 -2.35 -0.51 14.00
CA HIS A 121 -1.23 0.29 13.51
C HIS A 121 -1.06 1.55 14.38
N ARG A 122 0.20 1.87 14.70
CA ARG A 122 0.56 3.12 15.35
C ARG A 122 0.28 4.31 14.43
N ASN A 123 -0.10 5.45 15.01
CA ASN A 123 -0.25 6.69 14.27
C ASN A 123 1.12 7.30 13.89
N PRO A 124 1.22 8.00 12.73
CA PRO A 124 0.18 8.21 11.73
C PRO A 124 0.02 7.03 10.77
N SER A 125 -1.21 6.58 10.53
CA SER A 125 -1.51 5.46 9.61
C SER A 125 -2.91 5.60 9.00
N THR A 126 -3.01 5.58 7.68
CA THR A 126 -4.31 5.61 6.98
C THR A 126 -5.22 4.43 7.35
N THR A 127 -4.65 3.26 7.66
CA THR A 127 -5.44 2.12 8.17
C THR A 127 -6.02 2.42 9.55
N ARG A 128 -5.23 3.04 10.44
CA ARG A 128 -5.69 3.44 11.77
C ARG A 128 -6.79 4.49 11.69
N ASP A 129 -6.65 5.47 10.80
CA ASP A 129 -7.64 6.53 10.61
C ASP A 129 -8.98 5.95 10.13
N LEU A 130 -8.96 5.05 9.15
CA LEU A 130 -10.15 4.37 8.64
C LEU A 130 -10.81 3.49 9.71
N LEU A 131 -10.02 2.75 10.49
CA LEU A 131 -10.52 1.97 11.61
C LEU A 131 -11.19 2.88 12.67
N THR A 132 -10.57 4.00 13.00
CA THR A 132 -11.12 4.96 13.96
C THR A 132 -12.47 5.51 13.46
N GLN A 133 -12.57 5.87 12.19
CA GLN A 133 -13.83 6.34 11.59
C GLN A 133 -14.90 5.25 11.65
N TRP A 134 -14.55 4.00 11.31
CA TRP A 134 -15.48 2.88 11.37
C TRP A 134 -15.95 2.59 12.81
N THR A 135 -15.06 2.55 13.80
CA THR A 135 -15.42 2.32 15.19
C THR A 135 -16.33 3.41 15.73
N LEU A 136 -16.09 4.67 15.38
CA LEU A 136 -16.95 5.80 15.76
C LEU A 136 -18.34 5.69 15.11
N ALA A 137 -18.41 5.36 13.83
CA ALA A 137 -19.69 5.23 13.12
C ALA A 137 -20.58 4.13 13.68
N HIS A 138 -20.00 3.07 14.23
CA HIS A 138 -20.73 1.90 14.76
C HIS A 138 -20.74 1.81 16.28
N ASN A 139 -20.25 2.83 17.00
CA ASN A 139 -20.15 2.88 18.47
C ASN A 139 -19.40 1.66 19.05
N ILE A 140 -18.33 1.23 18.41
CA ILE A 140 -17.51 0.10 18.84
C ILE A 140 -16.37 0.60 19.74
N THR A 141 -16.17 -0.09 20.87
CA THR A 141 -15.05 0.14 21.78
C THR A 141 -14.37 -1.18 22.10
N PHE A 142 -13.14 -1.34 21.64
CA PHE A 142 -12.36 -2.54 21.91
C PHE A 142 -11.92 -2.59 23.39
N GLN A 143 -12.07 -3.74 24.02
CA GLN A 143 -11.68 -3.94 25.43
C GLN A 143 -10.19 -4.16 25.60
N SER A 144 -9.50 -4.61 24.55
CA SER A 144 -8.08 -4.91 24.58
C SER A 144 -7.43 -4.55 23.26
N GLU A 145 -6.33 -3.77 23.33
CA GLU A 145 -5.61 -3.27 22.17
C GLU A 145 -4.11 -3.60 22.28
N ILE A 146 -3.50 -3.90 21.14
CA ILE A 146 -2.04 -3.95 20.99
C ILE A 146 -1.67 -3.01 19.86
N GLU A 147 -0.88 -1.99 20.15
CA GLU A 147 -0.42 -1.02 19.18
C GLU A 147 0.97 -1.40 18.65
N LEU A 148 1.14 -1.41 17.33
CA LEU A 148 2.32 -1.89 16.62
C LEU A 148 2.67 -0.93 15.48
N ASP A 149 3.95 -0.71 15.25
CA ASP A 149 4.48 0.05 14.11
C ASP A 149 4.95 -0.85 12.95
N SER A 150 5.06 -2.16 13.19
CA SER A 150 5.48 -3.16 12.20
C SER A 150 4.31 -4.04 11.77
N LEU A 151 3.94 -3.96 10.49
CA LEU A 151 2.93 -4.83 9.89
C LEU A 151 3.34 -6.31 9.94
N GLU A 152 4.63 -6.60 9.75
CA GLU A 152 5.12 -7.98 9.83
C GLU A 152 5.02 -8.53 11.25
N THR A 153 5.36 -7.74 12.27
CA THR A 153 5.16 -8.12 13.68
C THR A 153 3.69 -8.38 13.97
N MET A 154 2.79 -7.55 13.43
CA MET A 154 1.33 -7.75 13.56
C MET A 154 0.90 -9.10 12.98
N LYS A 155 1.35 -9.45 11.75
CA LYS A 155 1.05 -10.74 11.13
C LYS A 155 1.56 -11.92 11.96
N GLN A 156 2.77 -11.83 12.51
CA GLN A 156 3.32 -12.88 13.37
C GLN A 156 2.49 -13.06 14.65
N ILE A 157 2.06 -11.98 15.29
CA ILE A 157 1.19 -12.05 16.49
C ILE A 157 -0.16 -12.67 16.13
N LEU A 158 -0.76 -12.31 14.99
CA LEU A 158 -2.02 -12.89 14.53
C LEU A 158 -1.93 -14.42 14.39
N LYS A 159 -0.83 -14.96 13.88
CA LYS A 159 -0.63 -16.40 13.70
C LYS A 159 -0.75 -17.21 15.02
N TYR A 160 -0.41 -16.58 16.15
CA TYR A 160 -0.58 -17.19 17.48
C TYR A 160 -2.03 -17.18 17.99
N GLY A 161 -2.99 -16.67 17.23
CA GLY A 161 -4.40 -16.62 17.61
C GLY A 161 -4.74 -15.51 18.62
N ASN A 162 -3.85 -14.55 18.83
CA ASN A 162 -3.97 -13.51 19.86
C ASN A 162 -4.70 -12.26 19.36
N GLY A 163 -5.86 -12.43 18.71
CA GLY A 163 -6.72 -11.31 18.33
C GLY A 163 -6.97 -11.20 16.84
N ILE A 164 -7.43 -10.02 16.46
CA ILE A 164 -7.84 -9.67 15.10
C ILE A 164 -7.14 -8.39 14.66
N ALA A 165 -7.03 -8.15 13.35
CA ALA A 165 -6.49 -6.90 12.82
C ALA A 165 -7.23 -6.45 11.56
N PHE A 166 -7.35 -5.11 11.40
CA PHE A 166 -7.71 -4.49 10.13
C PHE A 166 -6.44 -4.35 9.30
N ILE A 167 -6.39 -5.02 8.18
CA ILE A 167 -5.18 -5.15 7.38
C ILE A 167 -5.50 -5.18 5.89
N SER A 168 -4.58 -4.72 5.04
CA SER A 168 -4.69 -4.93 3.61
C SER A 168 -4.70 -6.42 3.27
N LYS A 169 -5.68 -6.85 2.47
CA LYS A 169 -5.73 -8.23 1.97
C LYS A 169 -4.45 -8.59 1.22
N LEU A 170 -3.90 -7.66 0.45
CA LEU A 170 -2.63 -7.83 -0.28
C LEU A 170 -1.47 -8.20 0.66
N ALA A 171 -1.48 -7.67 1.89
CA ALA A 171 -0.41 -7.91 2.86
C ALA A 171 -0.42 -9.30 3.50
N ILE A 172 -1.51 -10.04 3.38
CA ILE A 172 -1.69 -11.38 4.00
C ILE A 172 -1.91 -12.49 2.98
N GLU A 173 -1.78 -12.22 1.69
CA GLU A 173 -2.02 -13.23 0.64
C GLU A 173 -1.16 -14.48 0.81
N GLN A 174 0.12 -14.31 1.17
CA GLN A 174 1.01 -15.44 1.40
C GLN A 174 0.60 -16.28 2.61
N GLU A 175 0.19 -15.63 3.70
CA GLU A 175 -0.29 -16.32 4.90
C GLU A 175 -1.61 -17.05 4.66
N ILE A 176 -2.49 -16.50 3.81
CA ILE A 176 -3.72 -17.19 3.37
C ILE A 176 -3.37 -18.43 2.56
N GLN A 177 -2.47 -18.31 1.57
CA GLN A 177 -2.03 -19.45 0.74
C GLN A 177 -1.37 -20.55 1.57
N ARG A 178 -0.64 -20.19 2.64
CA ARG A 178 -0.02 -21.13 3.58
C ARG A 178 -0.98 -21.66 4.64
N ASN A 179 -2.24 -21.23 4.61
CA ASN A 179 -3.27 -21.60 5.59
C ASN A 179 -2.86 -21.23 7.05
N GLU A 180 -2.20 -20.10 7.22
CA GLU A 180 -1.76 -19.56 8.52
C GLU A 180 -2.75 -18.52 9.06
N LEU A 181 -3.27 -17.68 8.17
CA LEU A 181 -4.27 -16.66 8.46
C LEU A 181 -5.55 -16.89 7.64
N CYS A 182 -6.65 -16.40 8.20
CA CYS A 182 -7.94 -16.27 7.55
C CYS A 182 -8.40 -14.81 7.62
N TYR A 183 -9.40 -14.46 6.82
CA TYR A 183 -10.01 -13.15 6.86
C TYR A 183 -11.50 -13.22 6.57
N ILE A 184 -12.21 -12.19 7.00
CA ILE A 184 -13.57 -11.88 6.58
C ILE A 184 -13.63 -10.43 6.08
N PRO A 185 -14.62 -10.07 5.25
CA PRO A 185 -14.94 -8.68 4.99
C PRO A 185 -15.23 -7.95 6.31
N ILE A 186 -14.83 -6.69 6.41
CA ILE A 186 -15.18 -5.88 7.56
C ILE A 186 -16.68 -5.53 7.44
N PRO A 187 -17.53 -5.87 8.43
CA PRO A 187 -18.94 -5.57 8.35
C PRO A 187 -19.19 -4.07 8.23
N GLU A 188 -20.13 -3.69 7.36
CA GLU A 188 -20.57 -2.31 7.18
C GLU A 188 -19.41 -1.32 6.92
N PHE A 189 -18.35 -1.79 6.25
CA PHE A 189 -17.19 -0.96 5.92
C PHE A 189 -17.36 -0.36 4.51
N GLU A 190 -17.72 0.92 4.46
CA GLU A 190 -18.02 1.64 3.22
C GLU A 190 -16.84 2.48 2.69
N PHE A 191 -15.71 2.50 3.40
CA PHE A 191 -14.58 3.33 3.03
C PHE A 191 -13.82 2.76 1.83
N GLN A 192 -13.60 3.61 0.84
CA GLN A 192 -12.75 3.27 -0.31
C GLN A 192 -11.29 3.54 0.02
N ARG A 193 -10.45 2.57 -0.32
CA ARG A 193 -9.01 2.69 -0.26
C ARG A 193 -8.40 2.08 -1.50
N ASN A 194 -7.47 2.81 -2.11
CA ASN A 194 -6.76 2.35 -3.31
C ASN A 194 -5.26 2.59 -3.15
N ILE A 195 -4.47 1.92 -3.98
CA ILE A 195 -3.08 2.29 -4.21
C ILE A 195 -3.07 3.37 -5.30
N TYR A 196 -2.43 4.48 -5.00
CA TYR A 196 -2.23 5.60 -5.91
C TYR A 196 -0.75 5.81 -6.19
N THR A 197 -0.42 6.19 -7.42
CA THR A 197 0.79 6.97 -7.66
C THR A 197 0.46 8.45 -7.48
N ILE A 198 1.37 9.17 -6.84
CA ILE A 198 1.25 10.62 -6.62
C ILE A 198 2.57 11.30 -6.97
N HIS A 199 2.48 12.47 -7.56
CA HIS A 199 3.65 13.31 -7.88
C HIS A 199 3.28 14.79 -7.81
N HIS A 200 4.27 15.65 -7.62
CA HIS A 200 4.07 17.10 -7.69
C HIS A 200 3.77 17.51 -9.13
N GLU A 201 2.82 18.42 -9.34
CA GLU A 201 2.39 18.82 -10.69
C GLU A 201 3.53 19.37 -11.55
N ASP A 202 4.53 20.03 -10.97
CA ASP A 202 5.70 20.56 -11.67
C ASP A 202 6.70 19.50 -12.13
N ARG A 203 6.60 18.25 -11.65
CA ARG A 203 7.56 17.16 -11.92
C ARG A 203 7.13 16.19 -13.01
N TRP A 204 6.00 16.43 -13.66
CA TRP A 204 5.39 15.49 -14.63
C TRP A 204 6.26 15.15 -15.86
N ASN A 205 7.22 15.99 -16.22
CA ASN A 205 7.97 15.85 -17.49
C ASN A 205 9.18 14.88 -17.44
N SER A 206 9.34 14.12 -16.38
CA SER A 206 10.43 13.13 -16.31
C SER A 206 10.04 11.85 -17.08
N LYS A 207 10.80 11.55 -18.16
CA LYS A 207 10.62 10.29 -18.90
C LYS A 207 10.87 9.06 -18.03
N ILE A 208 11.78 9.12 -17.04
CA ILE A 208 12.03 8.04 -16.07
C ILE A 208 10.74 7.74 -15.27
N ILE A 209 10.06 8.78 -14.79
CA ILE A 209 8.78 8.63 -14.09
C ILE A 209 7.74 8.02 -15.02
N SER A 210 7.63 8.50 -16.26
CA SER A 210 6.66 7.96 -17.24
C SER A 210 6.88 6.47 -17.52
N PHE A 211 8.11 6.02 -17.67
CA PHE A 211 8.44 4.60 -17.87
C PHE A 211 8.13 3.77 -16.62
N LEU A 212 8.47 4.28 -15.43
CA LEU A 212 8.14 3.58 -14.18
C LEU A 212 6.62 3.45 -13.99
N LEU A 213 5.85 4.50 -14.29
CA LEU A 213 4.39 4.46 -14.25
C LEU A 213 3.81 3.44 -15.25
N GLN A 214 4.39 3.33 -16.46
CA GLN A 214 4.01 2.30 -17.42
C GLN A 214 4.30 0.88 -16.89
N SER A 215 5.45 0.68 -16.25
CA SER A 215 5.79 -0.61 -15.61
C SER A 215 4.80 -0.98 -14.51
N ILE A 216 4.41 -0.01 -13.67
CA ILE A 216 3.40 -0.22 -12.61
C ILE A 216 2.04 -0.60 -13.24
N THR A 217 1.58 0.15 -14.24
CA THR A 217 0.30 -0.11 -14.91
C THR A 217 0.30 -1.47 -15.60
N SER A 218 1.39 -1.83 -16.28
CA SER A 218 1.53 -3.13 -16.95
C SER A 218 1.52 -4.30 -15.97
N PHE A 219 2.06 -4.11 -14.78
CA PHE A 219 2.03 -5.10 -13.71
C PHE A 219 0.60 -5.34 -13.20
N THR A 220 -0.14 -4.27 -12.93
CA THR A 220 -1.50 -4.36 -12.35
C THR A 220 -2.57 -4.85 -13.33
N THR A 221 -2.31 -4.78 -14.65
CA THR A 221 -3.22 -5.35 -15.66
C THR A 221 -3.00 -6.84 -15.92
N LYS A 222 -1.90 -7.42 -15.46
CA LYS A 222 -1.56 -8.85 -15.61
C LYS A 222 -1.99 -9.72 -14.42
N ASN A 223 -2.23 -9.10 -13.28
CA ASN A 223 -2.66 -9.73 -12.04
C ASN A 223 -4.10 -9.31 -11.68
#